data_8ec3948b9de5466f0a866f96551c646d
#
_entry.id   8ec3948b9de5466f0a866f96551c646d
#
_cell.length_a   1.000
_cell.length_b   1.000
_cell.length_c   1.000
_cell.angle_alpha   90.00
_cell.angle_beta   90.00
_cell.angle_gamma   90.00
#
_symmetry.space_group_name_H-M   'P 1'
#
loop_
_entity.id
_entity.type
_entity.pdbx_description
1 polymer ?
#
loop_
_entity_poly.entity_id
_entity_poly.type
_entity_poly.pdbx_seq_one_letter_code
_entity_poly.pdbx_strand_id
1 'polypeptide(L)'
;MWKIKHIFDGNYGCEEAAEEQAGKLSLTLINEKGEERYVSVTDAWLTERGLDEGSIWPERFFFRDVRSEEVDEVTEIEQICFPPNEACSAKSMKERVEAAPELFLVAEDIETGKIAGFLNGLSTKEMIFRDEFFTDIRLYDPDGDNIMLLGLDVRPEYRRQGLA
;
A
#
# COMPACT_ATOMS: atom_id res chain seq x y z
N MET A 1 -5.73 -4.47 -18.28
CA MET A 1 -6.11 -4.26 -16.85
C MET A 1 -7.15 -5.29 -16.48
N TRP A 2 -7.04 -5.94 -15.29
CA TRP A 2 -8.00 -6.92 -14.80
C TRP A 2 -8.99 -6.26 -13.83
N LYS A 3 -10.24 -6.73 -13.82
CA LYS A 3 -11.29 -6.31 -12.88
C LYS A 3 -11.97 -7.52 -12.29
N ILE A 4 -12.45 -7.39 -11.05
CA ILE A 4 -13.27 -8.42 -10.41
C ILE A 4 -14.63 -8.42 -11.10
N LYS A 5 -14.95 -9.53 -11.77
CA LYS A 5 -16.23 -9.73 -12.44
C LYS A 5 -17.28 -10.30 -11.49
N HIS A 6 -16.90 -11.35 -10.72
CA HIS A 6 -17.75 -12.03 -9.75
C HIS A 6 -16.95 -12.51 -8.56
N ILE A 7 -17.61 -12.49 -7.41
CA ILE A 7 -17.12 -13.04 -6.13
C ILE A 7 -18.06 -14.17 -5.74
N PHE A 8 -17.51 -15.37 -5.57
CA PHE A 8 -18.28 -16.57 -5.17
C PHE A 8 -17.80 -17.04 -3.81
N ASP A 9 -18.75 -17.20 -2.88
CA ASP A 9 -18.53 -17.95 -1.65
C ASP A 9 -18.63 -19.45 -1.98
N GLY A 10 -17.49 -20.18 -1.89
CA GLY A 10 -17.39 -21.59 -2.22
C GLY A 10 -18.11 -22.53 -1.22
N ASN A 11 -18.75 -22.02 -0.19
CA ASN A 11 -19.40 -22.80 0.86
C ASN A 11 -20.83 -23.27 0.56
N TYR A 12 -21.28 -23.22 -0.69
CA TYR A 12 -22.58 -23.75 -1.05
C TYR A 12 -22.50 -25.28 -1.31
N GLY A 13 -22.76 -26.08 -0.25
CA GLY A 13 -23.36 -27.39 -0.40
C GLY A 13 -22.48 -28.64 -0.31
N CYS A 14 -21.29 -28.61 0.31
CA CYS A 14 -20.53 -29.82 0.64
C CYS A 14 -20.15 -29.85 2.12
N GLU A 15 -20.75 -30.78 2.88
CA GLU A 15 -20.52 -30.99 4.32
C GLU A 15 -19.13 -31.54 4.66
N GLU A 16 -18.20 -31.69 3.71
CA GLU A 16 -16.84 -32.20 3.91
C GLU A 16 -15.81 -31.39 3.13
N ALA A 17 -15.85 -30.05 3.19
CA ALA A 17 -14.71 -29.26 2.74
C ALA A 17 -13.62 -29.25 3.83
N ALA A 18 -12.45 -29.78 3.49
CA ALA A 18 -11.28 -29.81 4.38
C ALA A 18 -11.03 -28.42 5.00
N GLU A 19 -10.59 -28.40 6.26
CA GLU A 19 -10.33 -27.18 7.06
C GLU A 19 -9.43 -26.12 6.34
N GLU A 20 -8.68 -26.52 5.30
CA GLU A 20 -7.89 -25.64 4.44
C GLU A 20 -8.69 -24.72 3.50
N GLN A 21 -9.99 -24.95 3.28
CA GLN A 21 -10.85 -24.16 2.38
C GLN A 21 -11.80 -23.22 3.12
N ALA A 22 -11.84 -23.27 4.44
CA ALA A 22 -12.70 -22.41 5.25
C ALA A 22 -12.33 -20.93 5.07
N GLY A 23 -13.28 -20.11 4.59
CA GLY A 23 -13.12 -18.66 4.40
C GLY A 23 -12.41 -18.23 3.13
N LYS A 24 -12.21 -19.10 2.13
CA LYS A 24 -11.71 -18.72 0.81
C LYS A 24 -12.88 -18.45 -0.14
N LEU A 25 -12.77 -17.32 -0.84
CA LEU A 25 -13.65 -16.90 -1.91
C LEU A 25 -13.00 -17.23 -3.25
N SER A 26 -13.81 -17.62 -4.23
CA SER A 26 -13.39 -17.76 -5.63
C SER A 26 -13.79 -16.52 -6.42
N LEU A 27 -12.85 -15.90 -7.11
CA LEU A 27 -13.08 -14.71 -7.91
C LEU A 27 -12.91 -15.03 -9.39
N THR A 28 -13.83 -14.50 -10.20
CA THR A 28 -13.65 -14.42 -11.64
C THR A 28 -13.15 -13.02 -11.99
N LEU A 29 -11.97 -12.94 -12.56
CA LEU A 29 -11.40 -11.70 -13.10
C LEU A 29 -11.66 -11.64 -14.60
N ILE A 30 -11.89 -10.44 -15.13
CA ILE A 30 -12.06 -10.19 -16.57
C ILE A 30 -11.18 -9.03 -17.01
N ASN A 31 -10.56 -9.12 -18.18
CA ASN A 31 -9.82 -8.02 -18.79
C ASN A 31 -10.59 -7.36 -19.95
N GLU A 32 -10.00 -6.31 -20.52
CA GLU A 32 -10.59 -5.53 -21.63
C GLU A 32 -10.81 -6.36 -22.92
N LYS A 33 -10.12 -7.50 -23.06
CA LYS A 33 -10.28 -8.41 -24.20
C LYS A 33 -11.37 -9.46 -23.97
N GLY A 34 -12.00 -9.48 -22.77
CA GLY A 34 -12.99 -10.47 -22.39
C GLY A 34 -12.38 -11.81 -21.95
N GLU A 35 -11.07 -11.88 -21.73
CA GLU A 35 -10.41 -13.06 -21.17
C GLU A 35 -10.73 -13.17 -19.69
N GLU A 36 -10.98 -14.39 -19.21
CA GLU A 36 -11.28 -14.65 -17.81
C GLU A 36 -10.12 -15.37 -17.12
N ARG A 37 -9.91 -15.02 -15.83
CA ARG A 37 -8.95 -15.63 -14.93
C ARG A 37 -9.60 -15.91 -13.59
N TYR A 38 -9.31 -17.05 -12.98
CA TYR A 38 -9.84 -17.44 -11.69
C TYR A 38 -8.74 -17.34 -10.64
N VAL A 39 -9.05 -16.72 -9.49
CA VAL A 39 -8.17 -16.60 -8.34
C VAL A 39 -8.93 -16.91 -7.07
N SER A 40 -8.25 -17.36 -6.02
CA SER A 40 -8.84 -17.64 -4.73
C SER A 40 -8.15 -16.79 -3.67
N VAL A 41 -8.94 -16.09 -2.84
CA VAL A 41 -8.48 -15.25 -1.73
C VAL A 41 -9.39 -15.44 -0.52
N THR A 42 -8.97 -14.95 0.65
CA THR A 42 -9.84 -14.93 1.83
C THR A 42 -10.78 -13.72 1.79
N ASP A 43 -11.95 -13.85 2.42
CA ASP A 43 -12.88 -12.73 2.59
C ASP A 43 -12.23 -11.57 3.33
N ALA A 44 -11.44 -11.87 4.38
CA ALA A 44 -10.67 -10.86 5.12
C ALA A 44 -9.73 -10.08 4.20
N TRP A 45 -9.03 -10.75 3.27
CA TRP A 45 -8.11 -10.12 2.31
C TRP A 45 -8.81 -9.10 1.39
N LEU A 46 -10.02 -9.42 0.90
CA LEU A 46 -10.83 -8.50 0.09
C LEU A 46 -11.34 -7.31 0.92
N THR A 47 -11.87 -7.61 2.11
CA THR A 47 -12.46 -6.61 3.01
C THR A 47 -11.42 -5.59 3.45
N GLU A 48 -10.23 -6.03 3.87
CA GLU A 48 -9.12 -5.15 4.27
C GLU A 48 -8.70 -4.18 3.18
N ARG A 49 -8.84 -4.58 1.91
CA ARG A 49 -8.45 -3.78 0.74
C ARG A 49 -9.60 -3.05 0.08
N GLY A 50 -10.81 -3.17 0.63
CA GLY A 50 -12.01 -2.54 0.07
C GLY A 50 -12.30 -2.96 -1.37
N LEU A 51 -11.93 -4.21 -1.73
CA LEU A 51 -12.14 -4.74 -3.08
C LEU A 51 -13.50 -5.44 -3.16
N ASP A 52 -14.25 -5.13 -4.23
CA ASP A 52 -15.56 -5.69 -4.51
C ASP A 52 -15.72 -5.94 -6.02
N GLU A 53 -16.85 -6.49 -6.45
CA GLU A 53 -17.18 -6.63 -7.87
C GLU A 53 -17.08 -5.29 -8.59
N GLY A 54 -16.38 -5.29 -9.72
CA GLY A 54 -16.07 -4.08 -10.49
C GLY A 54 -14.74 -3.40 -10.12
N SER A 55 -14.13 -3.73 -8.97
CA SER A 55 -12.82 -3.21 -8.57
C SER A 55 -11.72 -3.65 -9.53
N ILE A 56 -10.71 -2.80 -9.70
CA ILE A 56 -9.48 -3.15 -10.42
C ILE A 56 -8.72 -4.18 -9.59
N TRP A 57 -8.35 -5.30 -10.23
CA TRP A 57 -7.53 -6.32 -9.58
C TRP A 57 -6.07 -5.87 -9.52
N PRO A 58 -5.44 -5.85 -8.34
CA PRO A 58 -4.02 -5.57 -8.23
C PRO A 58 -3.21 -6.73 -8.85
N GLU A 59 -2.33 -6.44 -9.81
CA GLU A 59 -1.56 -7.50 -10.49
C GLU A 59 -0.46 -8.06 -9.58
N ARG A 60 0.25 -7.19 -8.89
CA ARG A 60 1.33 -7.57 -7.96
C ARG A 60 1.37 -6.68 -6.73
N PHE A 61 1.21 -5.37 -6.92
CA PHE A 61 1.29 -4.40 -5.84
C PHE A 61 -0.07 -3.79 -5.58
N PHE A 62 -0.46 -3.77 -4.32
CA PHE A 62 -1.63 -3.05 -3.84
C PHE A 62 -1.18 -1.75 -3.18
N PHE A 63 -1.72 -0.62 -3.65
CA PHE A 63 -1.41 0.71 -3.13
C PHE A 63 -2.47 1.13 -2.12
N ARG A 64 -2.03 1.56 -0.96
CA ARG A 64 -2.88 1.99 0.15
C ARG A 64 -2.15 2.95 1.07
N ASP A 65 -2.89 3.62 1.94
CA ASP A 65 -2.30 4.41 3.01
C ASP A 65 -1.53 3.51 3.99
N VAL A 66 -0.49 4.08 4.59
CA VAL A 66 0.29 3.41 5.63
C VAL A 66 -0.55 3.20 6.88
N ARG A 67 -0.29 2.12 7.61
CA ARG A 67 -0.89 1.84 8.91
C ARG A 67 0.07 2.23 10.04
N SER A 68 -0.48 2.61 11.19
CA SER A 68 0.34 3.04 12.34
C SER A 68 1.29 1.97 12.88
N GLU A 69 0.92 0.69 12.76
CA GLU A 69 1.77 -0.45 13.14
C GLU A 69 2.93 -0.72 12.17
N GLU A 70 2.95 -0.08 10.99
CA GLU A 70 3.97 -0.28 9.95
C GLU A 70 5.14 0.72 10.03
N VAL A 71 5.16 1.60 11.03
CA VAL A 71 6.21 2.62 11.22
C VAL A 71 7.61 1.99 11.18
N ASP A 72 7.80 0.86 11.85
CA ASP A 72 9.11 0.20 11.91
C ASP A 72 9.52 -0.34 10.53
N GLU A 73 8.58 -0.90 9.76
CA GLU A 73 8.84 -1.43 8.43
C GLU A 73 9.19 -0.33 7.42
N VAL A 74 8.44 0.78 7.40
CA VAL A 74 8.77 1.91 6.50
C VAL A 74 10.06 2.61 6.90
N THR A 75 10.37 2.66 8.21
CA THR A 75 11.66 3.17 8.69
C THR A 75 12.83 2.29 8.24
N GLU A 76 12.67 0.96 8.28
CA GLU A 76 13.67 0.04 7.76
C GLU A 76 13.91 0.24 6.26
N ILE A 77 12.85 0.44 5.46
CA ILE A 77 12.95 0.70 4.02
C ILE A 77 13.76 1.96 3.75
N GLU A 78 13.46 3.06 4.45
CA GLU A 78 14.22 4.30 4.36
C GLU A 78 15.72 4.09 4.63
N GLN A 79 16.04 3.36 5.72
CA GLN A 79 17.43 3.07 6.10
C GLN A 79 18.16 2.15 5.10
N ILE A 80 17.44 1.31 4.37
CA ILE A 80 18.00 0.48 3.28
C ILE A 80 18.24 1.33 2.03
N CYS A 81 17.37 2.31 1.76
CA CYS A 81 17.41 3.12 0.55
C CYS A 81 18.42 4.26 0.61
N PHE A 82 18.64 4.83 1.80
CA PHE A 82 19.51 5.98 2.01
C PHE A 82 20.67 5.71 2.97
N PRO A 83 21.81 6.38 2.80
CA PRO A 83 22.91 6.30 3.76
C PRO A 83 22.48 6.92 5.11
N PRO A 84 23.10 6.52 6.23
CA PRO A 84 22.67 6.92 7.59
C PRO A 84 22.62 8.42 7.86
N ASN A 85 23.38 9.21 7.11
CA ASN A 85 23.41 10.68 7.23
C ASN A 85 22.31 11.39 6.42
N GLU A 86 21.60 10.66 5.58
CA GLU A 86 20.52 11.18 4.72
C GLU A 86 19.16 10.57 5.06
N ALA A 87 19.15 9.31 5.55
CA ALA A 87 17.94 8.62 5.94
C ALA A 87 17.16 9.38 7.02
N CYS A 88 15.85 9.43 6.87
CA CYS A 88 14.95 10.00 7.85
C CYS A 88 15.04 9.23 9.18
N SER A 89 14.97 9.94 10.31
CA SER A 89 14.98 9.29 11.61
C SER A 89 13.69 8.52 11.87
N ALA A 90 13.75 7.45 12.68
CA ALA A 90 12.56 6.70 13.11
C ALA A 90 11.53 7.60 13.80
N LYS A 91 11.99 8.63 14.54
CA LYS A 91 11.12 9.63 15.17
C LYS A 91 10.35 10.43 14.11
N SER A 92 11.05 11.00 13.13
CA SER A 92 10.40 11.81 12.08
C SER A 92 9.47 10.95 11.20
N MET A 93 9.84 9.69 10.93
CA MET A 93 9.00 8.75 10.20
C MET A 93 7.69 8.49 10.94
N LYS A 94 7.78 8.21 12.25
CA LYS A 94 6.62 8.02 13.11
C LYS A 94 5.72 9.25 13.15
N GLU A 95 6.30 10.44 13.32
CA GLU A 95 5.54 11.71 13.34
C GLU A 95 4.76 11.93 12.03
N ARG A 96 5.33 11.57 10.87
CA ARG A 96 4.65 11.65 9.56
C ARG A 96 3.49 10.67 9.45
N VAL A 97 3.71 9.40 9.82
CA VAL A 97 2.67 8.37 9.79
C VAL A 97 1.51 8.72 10.70
N GLU A 98 1.78 9.31 11.89
CA GLU A 98 0.75 9.72 12.84
C GLU A 98 0.00 10.98 12.42
N ALA A 99 0.68 11.94 11.79
CA ALA A 99 0.08 13.23 11.44
C ALA A 99 -0.65 13.24 10.09
N ALA A 100 -0.14 12.53 9.10
CA ALA A 100 -0.63 12.58 7.72
C ALA A 100 -0.57 11.19 7.05
N PRO A 101 -1.25 10.16 7.58
CA PRO A 101 -1.24 8.82 6.99
C PRO A 101 -1.78 8.81 5.55
N GLU A 102 -2.71 9.70 5.21
CA GLU A 102 -3.28 9.88 3.87
C GLU A 102 -2.30 10.44 2.83
N LEU A 103 -1.19 11.00 3.29
CA LEU A 103 -0.07 11.47 2.45
C LEU A 103 1.13 10.52 2.50
N PHE A 104 0.91 9.31 3.01
CA PHE A 104 1.91 8.27 3.11
C PHE A 104 1.42 6.99 2.43
N LEU A 105 1.67 6.89 1.12
CA LEU A 105 1.25 5.77 0.29
C LEU A 105 2.28 4.64 0.34
N VAL A 106 1.85 3.42 0.63
CA VAL A 106 2.68 2.22 0.57
C VAL A 106 2.26 1.32 -0.59
N ALA A 107 3.23 0.60 -1.15
CA ALA A 107 3.02 -0.45 -2.14
C ALA A 107 3.23 -1.81 -1.45
N GLU A 108 2.14 -2.53 -1.19
CA GLU A 108 2.16 -3.88 -0.62
C GLU A 108 2.28 -4.94 -1.72
N ASP A 109 3.24 -5.82 -1.63
CA ASP A 109 3.32 -7.02 -2.48
C ASP A 109 2.23 -8.00 -2.03
N ILE A 110 1.24 -8.24 -2.89
CA ILE A 110 0.06 -9.08 -2.57
C ILE A 110 0.39 -10.55 -2.34
N GLU A 111 1.53 -11.03 -2.82
CA GLU A 111 1.96 -12.42 -2.64
C GLU A 111 2.60 -12.64 -1.26
N THR A 112 3.33 -11.64 -0.77
CA THR A 112 4.12 -11.76 0.47
C THR A 112 3.55 -10.97 1.64
N GLY A 113 2.66 -10.00 1.37
CA GLY A 113 2.15 -9.04 2.37
C GLY A 113 3.17 -8.01 2.83
N LYS A 114 4.37 -7.95 2.24
CA LYS A 114 5.43 -7.01 2.60
C LYS A 114 5.27 -5.68 1.87
N ILE A 115 5.68 -4.60 2.52
CA ILE A 115 5.80 -3.31 1.86
C ILE A 115 7.02 -3.33 0.94
N ALA A 116 6.77 -3.19 -0.37
CA ALA A 116 7.79 -3.14 -1.41
C ALA A 116 8.44 -1.76 -1.53
N GLY A 117 7.72 -0.72 -1.17
CA GLY A 117 8.16 0.66 -1.20
C GLY A 117 7.08 1.62 -0.75
N PHE A 118 7.41 2.90 -0.65
CA PHE A 118 6.47 3.93 -0.26
C PHE A 118 6.76 5.28 -0.94
N LEU A 119 5.75 6.14 -0.94
CA LEU A 119 5.83 7.56 -1.26
C LEU A 119 5.25 8.33 -0.10
N ASN A 120 5.97 9.32 0.45
CA ASN A 120 5.44 10.18 1.49
C ASN A 120 5.61 11.67 1.20
N GLY A 121 4.74 12.48 1.79
CA GLY A 121 4.78 13.93 1.68
C GLY A 121 4.08 14.61 2.85
N LEU A 122 4.10 15.94 2.85
CA LEU A 122 3.34 16.78 3.78
C LEU A 122 2.62 17.88 3.01
N SER A 123 1.36 18.13 3.34
CA SER A 123 0.65 19.31 2.86
C SER A 123 1.08 20.55 3.64
N THR A 124 1.12 21.70 2.98
CA THR A 124 1.56 22.97 3.55
C THR A 124 1.08 24.16 2.71
N LYS A 125 1.05 25.34 3.30
CA LYS A 125 0.84 26.61 2.57
C LYS A 125 2.14 27.21 2.02
N GLU A 126 3.29 26.67 2.40
CA GLU A 126 4.57 27.15 1.88
C GLU A 126 4.73 26.81 0.40
N MET A 127 5.34 27.73 -0.34
CA MET A 127 5.59 27.62 -1.79
C MET A 127 6.99 27.11 -2.09
N ILE A 128 7.88 27.10 -1.10
CA ILE A 128 9.30 26.78 -1.29
C ILE A 128 9.65 25.57 -0.46
N PHE A 129 10.19 24.55 -1.12
CA PHE A 129 10.74 23.38 -0.46
C PHE A 129 12.02 23.74 0.28
N ARG A 130 12.18 23.23 1.51
CA ARG A 130 13.35 23.42 2.35
C ARG A 130 13.62 22.20 3.25
N ASP A 131 14.85 22.06 3.70
CA ASP A 131 15.31 20.85 4.41
C ASP A 131 14.54 20.58 5.72
N GLU A 132 13.98 21.62 6.34
CA GLU A 132 13.20 21.46 7.58
C GLU A 132 11.96 20.58 7.40
N PHE A 133 11.42 20.43 6.17
CA PHE A 133 10.33 19.49 5.90
C PHE A 133 10.68 18.04 6.21
N PHE A 134 11.95 17.68 6.19
CA PHE A 134 12.39 16.33 6.57
C PHE A 134 12.40 16.09 8.08
N THR A 135 12.42 17.13 8.91
CA THR A 135 12.67 17.01 10.35
C THR A 135 11.63 17.69 11.24
N ASP A 136 10.83 18.61 10.72
CA ASP A 136 9.86 19.39 11.49
C ASP A 136 8.42 19.15 11.04
N ILE A 137 7.73 18.25 11.73
CA ILE A 137 6.33 17.92 11.45
C ILE A 137 5.36 19.12 11.62
N ARG A 138 5.76 20.18 12.33
CA ARG A 138 4.92 21.38 12.51
C ARG A 138 4.74 22.18 11.23
N LEU A 139 5.47 21.85 10.18
CA LEU A 139 5.28 22.40 8.83
C LEU A 139 4.11 21.77 8.08
N TYR A 140 3.57 20.67 8.60
CA TYR A 140 2.35 20.06 8.11
C TYR A 140 1.14 20.97 8.42
N ASP A 141 0.36 21.27 7.40
CA ASP A 141 -0.91 21.97 7.48
C ASP A 141 -1.95 21.16 6.68
N PRO A 142 -2.96 20.55 7.34
CA PRO A 142 -3.98 19.75 6.64
C PRO A 142 -4.80 20.56 5.63
N ASP A 143 -4.85 21.90 5.79
CA ASP A 143 -5.50 22.84 4.86
C ASP A 143 -4.48 23.46 3.88
N GLY A 144 -3.32 22.84 3.71
CA GLY A 144 -2.26 23.29 2.79
C GLY A 144 -2.63 23.04 1.32
N ASP A 145 -2.36 24.02 0.46
CA ASP A 145 -2.62 23.94 -0.98
C ASP A 145 -1.49 23.23 -1.77
N ASN A 146 -0.36 22.97 -1.13
CA ASN A 146 0.81 22.36 -1.74
C ASN A 146 1.18 21.06 -1.02
N ILE A 147 1.66 20.07 -1.76
CA ILE A 147 2.24 18.84 -1.20
C ILE A 147 3.74 18.85 -1.47
N MET A 148 4.54 18.81 -0.40
CA MET A 148 5.98 18.60 -0.48
C MET A 148 6.26 17.10 -0.42
N LEU A 149 6.73 16.52 -1.53
CA LEU A 149 7.13 15.12 -1.59
C LEU A 149 8.48 14.96 -0.89
N LEU A 150 8.55 14.07 0.11
CA LEU A 150 9.69 13.93 1.00
C LEU A 150 10.49 12.66 0.76
N GLY A 151 9.85 11.59 0.32
CA GLY A 151 10.53 10.33 0.07
C GLY A 151 9.77 9.49 -0.96
N LEU A 152 10.53 8.83 -1.83
CA LEU A 152 10.08 7.78 -2.73
C LEU A 152 11.08 6.64 -2.64
N ASP A 153 10.71 5.61 -1.93
CA ASP A 153 11.57 4.50 -1.55
C ASP A 153 11.08 3.19 -2.11
N VAL A 154 11.99 2.41 -2.67
CA VAL A 154 11.71 1.06 -3.15
C VAL A 154 12.81 0.14 -2.67
N ARG A 155 12.42 -0.93 -1.95
CA ARG A 155 13.36 -1.98 -1.51
C ARG A 155 14.16 -2.50 -2.71
N PRO A 156 15.45 -2.78 -2.58
CA PRO A 156 16.32 -3.20 -3.68
C PRO A 156 15.77 -4.34 -4.52
N GLU A 157 15.15 -5.35 -3.88
CA GLU A 157 14.58 -6.53 -4.52
C GLU A 157 13.34 -6.26 -5.38
N TYR A 158 12.68 -5.09 -5.16
CA TYR A 158 11.49 -4.67 -5.91
C TYR A 158 11.79 -3.58 -6.96
N ARG A 159 13.04 -3.14 -7.06
CA ARG A 159 13.44 -2.13 -8.06
C ARG A 159 13.30 -2.67 -9.47
N ARG A 160 13.14 -1.76 -10.45
CA ARG A 160 12.97 -2.04 -11.89
C ARG A 160 11.71 -2.87 -12.22
N GLN A 161 10.69 -2.79 -11.39
CA GLN A 161 9.43 -3.49 -11.58
C GLN A 161 8.25 -2.53 -11.78
N GLY A 162 8.53 -1.25 -12.03
CA GLY A 162 7.53 -0.23 -12.34
C GLY A 162 6.82 0.36 -11.12
N LEU A 163 7.43 0.30 -9.91
CA LEU A 163 6.90 0.95 -8.72
C LEU A 163 7.22 2.45 -8.66
N ALA A 164 8.32 2.87 -9.27
CA ALA A 164 8.78 4.26 -9.33
C ALA A 164 9.39 4.57 -10.69
#